data_5f9915c1931ac71d799ff19cffbec72e
#
_entry.id   5f9915c1931ac71d799ff19cffbec72e
#
_cell.length_a   1.000
_cell.length_b   1.000
_cell.length_c   1.000
_cell.angle_alpha   90.00
_cell.angle_beta   90.00
_cell.angle_gamma   90.00
#
_symmetry.space_group_name_H-M   'P 1'
#
loop_
_entity.id
_entity.type
_entity.pdbx_description
1 polymer ?
#
loop_
_entity_poly.entity_id
_entity_poly.type
_entity_poly.pdbx_seq_one_letter_code
_entity_poly.pdbx_strand_id
1 'polypeptide(L)'
;VLFIGGGFSALLTSARLREKGVESIRIVERGADVGGTWYWNRYPGVACDVVAYDYLPLLDEMNYVPTRHYAQGPEIFAHCQAIAEKYDLYDLAVFQTTVTSTVWDGETQRWNITTDRGDTMRAKFVICANGTLAKPRLARIDGMETYLGHSFHTSRWDYGFTGADLENLSDVRVGIIGTGASAVQIIPNLAKTAKSVHVFQRTPSSIDIRDDWETSDEWAAKQGDGWQARRRAKIVSKLREQAERRGQLRGGITRDEKIRRQENNNIDAMMRIHKRIDDTVEDPATAESLKPWYMLMCKRPCFHNEYLPAFNRPNVHLIDTHGKGVTEIGERGPIFDGVEYEVDLLIYATGFEVQQTGIYNRIVGDNDLDLNDKYDSGIRTMLGIHTAGFPNMFIMGGYQASFQFNLTDLLQVQGDHIANCIKHARTHDYDTIDVTSESEDWWVHEVIAHRGKTTRNQECTPGYYNFEGQENRRQDGNYNGGFPAYIDHIADIEADMDTHFVYTKD
;
A
#
# COMPACT_ATOMS: atom_id res chain seq x y z
N VAL A 1 -8.19 -22.36 7.46
CA VAL A 1 -8.13 -21.01 6.91
C VAL A 1 -7.01 -20.93 5.90
N LEU A 2 -7.26 -20.36 4.71
CA LEU A 2 -6.24 -20.17 3.69
C LEU A 2 -6.09 -18.66 3.39
N PHE A 3 -4.85 -18.19 3.39
CA PHE A 3 -4.48 -16.83 3.00
C PHE A 3 -3.92 -16.80 1.59
N ILE A 4 -4.37 -15.86 0.78
CA ILE A 4 -3.79 -15.54 -0.53
C ILE A 4 -2.87 -14.32 -0.34
N GLY A 5 -1.58 -14.57 -0.22
CA GLY A 5 -0.52 -13.60 0.08
C GLY A 5 0.03 -13.72 1.49
N GLY A 6 1.33 -13.43 1.66
CA GLY A 6 2.13 -13.57 2.89
C GLY A 6 2.66 -12.23 3.45
N GLY A 7 1.99 -11.10 3.15
CA GLY A 7 2.34 -9.78 3.67
C GLY A 7 1.76 -9.49 5.07
N PHE A 8 1.80 -8.22 5.49
CA PHE A 8 1.30 -7.77 6.80
C PHE A 8 -0.12 -8.26 7.12
N SER A 9 -1.03 -8.24 6.13
CA SER A 9 -2.41 -8.72 6.32
C SER A 9 -2.44 -10.16 6.81
N ALA A 10 -1.69 -11.04 6.14
CA ALA A 10 -1.63 -12.46 6.51
C ALA A 10 -0.93 -12.67 7.85
N LEU A 11 0.19 -12.00 8.09
CA LEU A 11 0.96 -12.12 9.34
C LEU A 11 0.12 -11.69 10.56
N LEU A 12 -0.50 -10.49 10.47
CA LEU A 12 -1.38 -9.96 11.52
C LEU A 12 -2.55 -10.90 11.81
N THR A 13 -3.30 -11.26 10.77
CA THR A 13 -4.52 -12.05 10.94
C THR A 13 -4.19 -13.48 11.39
N SER A 14 -3.09 -14.07 10.89
CA SER A 14 -2.63 -15.39 11.36
C SER A 14 -2.26 -15.36 12.84
N ALA A 15 -1.57 -14.31 13.31
CA ALA A 15 -1.27 -14.15 14.73
C ALA A 15 -2.56 -14.11 15.57
N ARG A 16 -3.56 -13.30 15.17
CA ARG A 16 -4.85 -13.21 15.85
C ARG A 16 -5.64 -14.53 15.83
N LEU A 17 -5.58 -15.28 14.74
CA LEU A 17 -6.19 -16.60 14.64
C LEU A 17 -5.51 -17.61 15.58
N ARG A 18 -4.16 -17.63 15.62
CA ARG A 18 -3.39 -18.48 16.53
C ARG A 18 -3.75 -18.19 18.00
N GLU A 19 -3.82 -16.93 18.39
CA GLU A 19 -4.25 -16.50 19.72
C GLU A 19 -5.66 -16.96 20.08
N LYS A 20 -6.53 -17.16 19.08
CA LYS A 20 -7.88 -17.70 19.24
C LYS A 20 -7.99 -19.22 19.08
N GLY A 21 -6.86 -19.94 19.04
CA GLY A 21 -6.79 -21.40 18.93
C GLY A 21 -7.15 -21.94 17.55
N VAL A 22 -6.93 -21.18 16.49
CA VAL A 22 -7.04 -21.65 15.11
C VAL A 22 -5.65 -22.10 14.65
N GLU A 23 -5.45 -23.42 14.59
CA GLU A 23 -4.16 -24.00 14.21
C GLU A 23 -4.07 -24.32 12.71
N SER A 24 -5.20 -24.69 12.09
CA SER A 24 -5.25 -25.06 10.67
C SER A 24 -5.23 -23.81 9.78
N ILE A 25 -4.04 -23.32 9.51
CA ILE A 25 -3.75 -22.18 8.67
C ILE A 25 -2.90 -22.63 7.48
N ARG A 26 -3.11 -22.05 6.31
CA ARG A 26 -2.26 -22.17 5.13
C ARG A 26 -2.04 -20.79 4.52
N ILE A 27 -0.81 -20.43 4.25
CA ILE A 27 -0.44 -19.20 3.53
C ILE A 27 0.09 -19.61 2.16
N VAL A 28 -0.45 -19.03 1.08
CA VAL A 28 0.07 -19.21 -0.28
C VAL A 28 0.66 -17.88 -0.73
N GLU A 29 1.99 -17.85 -0.89
CA GLU A 29 2.74 -16.63 -1.20
C GLU A 29 3.55 -16.81 -2.50
N ARG A 30 3.44 -15.83 -3.39
CA ARG A 30 4.17 -15.80 -4.65
C ARG A 30 5.67 -15.53 -4.47
N GLY A 31 6.06 -14.82 -3.43
CA GLY A 31 7.45 -14.60 -3.06
C GLY A 31 8.12 -15.86 -2.51
N ALA A 32 9.43 -15.82 -2.36
CA ALA A 32 10.17 -16.90 -1.72
C ALA A 32 10.20 -16.76 -0.19
N ASP A 33 9.58 -15.73 0.36
CA ASP A 33 9.49 -15.46 1.80
C ASP A 33 8.27 -14.63 2.12
N VAL A 34 7.93 -14.52 3.40
CA VAL A 34 6.91 -13.60 3.93
C VAL A 34 7.31 -12.12 3.74
N GLY A 35 6.42 -11.20 4.09
CA GLY A 35 6.73 -9.77 4.12
C GLY A 35 6.09 -8.95 3.01
N GLY A 36 5.57 -9.58 1.94
CA GLY A 36 4.82 -8.91 0.87
C GLY A 36 5.58 -7.70 0.29
N THR A 37 5.08 -6.49 0.52
CA THR A 37 5.73 -5.23 0.05
C THR A 37 7.20 -5.16 0.45
N TRP A 38 7.57 -5.60 1.63
CA TRP A 38 8.94 -5.52 2.17
C TRP A 38 9.85 -6.64 1.70
N TYR A 39 9.28 -7.75 1.27
CA TYR A 39 10.01 -8.78 0.53
C TYR A 39 10.34 -8.33 -0.90
N TRP A 40 9.38 -7.69 -1.59
CA TRP A 40 9.56 -7.31 -2.99
C TRP A 40 10.34 -6.01 -3.18
N ASN A 41 10.20 -5.03 -2.28
CA ASN A 41 10.88 -3.74 -2.37
C ASN A 41 12.12 -3.73 -1.49
N ARG A 42 13.23 -4.15 -2.06
CA ARG A 42 14.54 -4.24 -1.41
C ARG A 42 15.59 -3.37 -2.08
N TYR A 43 15.16 -2.34 -2.79
CA TYR A 43 16.07 -1.39 -3.44
C TYR A 43 16.84 -0.56 -2.39
N PRO A 44 18.01 0.00 -2.77
CA PRO A 44 18.86 0.80 -1.86
C PRO A 44 18.12 2.00 -1.28
N GLY A 45 18.18 2.16 0.02
CA GLY A 45 17.55 3.27 0.75
C GLY A 45 16.05 3.10 1.00
N VAL A 46 15.47 1.91 0.71
CA VAL A 46 14.05 1.65 0.97
C VAL A 46 13.71 1.81 2.45
N ALA A 47 12.68 2.61 2.73
CA ALA A 47 12.22 2.90 4.09
C ALA A 47 10.75 3.29 4.08
N CYS A 48 10.09 3.20 5.24
CA CYS A 48 8.73 3.67 5.42
C CYS A 48 8.69 5.16 5.79
N ASP A 49 7.68 5.88 5.31
CA ASP A 49 7.41 7.29 5.65
C ASP A 49 6.36 7.42 6.78
N VAL A 50 5.94 6.30 7.35
CA VAL A 50 5.08 6.26 8.53
C VAL A 50 5.95 5.95 9.75
N VAL A 51 5.65 6.59 10.88
CA VAL A 51 6.37 6.38 12.14
C VAL A 51 6.42 4.90 12.50
N ALA A 52 7.62 4.34 12.67
CA ALA A 52 7.84 2.92 12.87
C ALA A 52 7.07 2.33 14.06
N TYR A 53 6.95 3.11 15.13
CA TYR A 53 6.23 2.73 16.35
C TYR A 53 4.73 2.50 16.15
N ASP A 54 4.17 3.03 15.06
CA ASP A 54 2.77 2.86 14.67
C ASP A 54 2.66 1.91 13.46
N TYR A 55 3.69 1.89 12.58
CA TYR A 55 3.66 1.15 11.33
C TYR A 55 3.98 -0.34 11.47
N LEU A 56 5.00 -0.72 12.25
CA LEU A 56 5.33 -2.13 12.43
C LEU A 56 4.22 -2.82 13.26
N PRO A 57 3.68 -3.95 12.78
CA PRO A 57 2.60 -4.63 13.48
C PRO A 57 3.13 -5.43 14.68
N LEU A 58 2.26 -5.68 15.67
CA LEU A 58 2.50 -6.62 16.76
C LEU A 58 3.75 -6.30 17.61
N LEU A 59 4.10 -5.03 17.81
CA LEU A 59 5.29 -4.64 18.57
C LEU A 59 5.20 -5.06 20.05
N ASP A 60 4.01 -5.00 20.63
CA ASP A 60 3.77 -5.47 22.00
C ASP A 60 3.96 -6.99 22.08
N GLU A 61 3.33 -7.74 21.18
CA GLU A 61 3.41 -9.20 21.12
C GLU A 61 4.83 -9.68 20.81
N MET A 62 5.58 -8.94 19.99
CA MET A 62 6.96 -9.25 19.64
C MET A 62 7.96 -8.79 20.70
N ASN A 63 7.53 -8.01 21.71
CA ASN A 63 8.40 -7.33 22.65
C ASN A 63 9.54 -6.60 21.94
N TYR A 64 9.19 -5.84 20.89
CA TYR A 64 10.14 -5.17 20.02
C TYR A 64 9.89 -3.66 19.99
N VAL A 65 10.98 -2.90 20.01
CA VAL A 65 10.97 -1.45 19.81
C VAL A 65 11.81 -1.14 18.57
N PRO A 66 11.23 -0.50 17.53
CA PRO A 66 11.96 -0.16 16.32
C PRO A 66 13.18 0.72 16.59
N THR A 67 14.24 0.50 15.82
CA THR A 67 15.54 1.17 16.02
C THR A 67 15.54 2.63 15.62
N ARG A 68 14.55 3.06 14.81
CA ARG A 68 14.44 4.43 14.29
C ARG A 68 12.99 4.89 14.24
N HIS A 69 12.83 6.23 14.22
CA HIS A 69 11.52 6.87 14.03
C HIS A 69 10.84 6.44 12.71
N TYR A 70 11.62 6.32 11.63
CA TYR A 70 11.18 5.75 10.36
C TYR A 70 12.03 4.54 10.01
N ALA A 71 11.47 3.35 10.20
CA ALA A 71 12.19 2.10 9.97
C ALA A 71 12.60 1.93 8.50
N GLN A 72 13.78 1.38 8.30
CA GLN A 72 14.29 1.01 6.99
C GLN A 72 13.75 -0.35 6.56
N GLY A 73 13.73 -0.61 5.25
CA GLY A 73 13.20 -1.83 4.67
C GLY A 73 13.77 -3.12 5.26
N PRO A 74 15.09 -3.26 5.46
CA PRO A 74 15.68 -4.45 6.07
C PRO A 74 15.15 -4.74 7.49
N GLU A 75 14.97 -3.71 8.33
CA GLU A 75 14.40 -3.84 9.67
C GLU A 75 12.94 -4.30 9.61
N ILE A 76 12.14 -3.71 8.71
CA ILE A 76 10.74 -4.07 8.55
C ILE A 76 10.61 -5.50 8.02
N PHE A 77 11.46 -5.89 7.09
CA PHE A 77 11.47 -7.26 6.55
C PHE A 77 11.87 -8.29 7.61
N ALA A 78 12.93 -8.03 8.39
CA ALA A 78 13.34 -8.87 9.51
C ALA A 78 12.23 -9.02 10.56
N HIS A 79 11.48 -7.94 10.81
CA HIS A 79 10.32 -7.98 11.70
C HIS A 79 9.19 -8.87 11.16
N CYS A 80 8.94 -8.87 9.83
CA CYS A 80 8.00 -9.82 9.21
C CYS A 80 8.42 -11.27 9.43
N GLN A 81 9.70 -11.55 9.23
CA GLN A 81 10.27 -12.89 9.44
C GLN A 81 10.14 -13.34 10.90
N ALA A 82 10.48 -12.45 11.85
CA ALA A 82 10.34 -12.72 13.27
C ALA A 82 8.89 -13.01 13.69
N ILE A 83 7.90 -12.33 13.11
CA ILE A 83 6.47 -12.64 13.34
C ILE A 83 6.15 -14.04 12.80
N ALA A 84 6.60 -14.36 11.59
CA ALA A 84 6.34 -15.67 11.00
C ALA A 84 6.98 -16.82 11.80
N GLU A 85 8.19 -16.62 12.34
CA GLU A 85 8.86 -17.55 13.25
C GLU A 85 8.08 -17.72 14.55
N LYS A 86 7.72 -16.62 15.21
CA LYS A 86 7.02 -16.65 16.52
C LYS A 86 5.69 -17.38 16.48
N TYR A 87 4.97 -17.26 15.38
CA TYR A 87 3.65 -17.88 15.23
C TYR A 87 3.68 -19.18 14.40
N ASP A 88 4.84 -19.76 14.16
CA ASP A 88 5.06 -21.01 13.40
C ASP A 88 4.43 -20.97 11.99
N LEU A 89 4.52 -19.83 11.30
CA LEU A 89 3.85 -19.64 10.01
C LEU A 89 4.64 -20.19 8.83
N TYR A 90 5.95 -20.40 8.98
CA TYR A 90 6.79 -20.95 7.91
C TYR A 90 6.38 -22.38 7.54
N ASP A 91 6.09 -23.25 8.51
CA ASP A 91 5.61 -24.60 8.28
C ASP A 91 4.22 -24.65 7.64
N LEU A 92 3.49 -23.55 7.73
CA LEU A 92 2.14 -23.39 7.20
C LEU A 92 2.11 -22.66 5.84
N ALA A 93 3.26 -22.18 5.36
CA ALA A 93 3.37 -21.40 4.14
C ALA A 93 3.80 -22.25 2.93
N VAL A 94 3.26 -21.93 1.77
CA VAL A 94 3.71 -22.41 0.47
C VAL A 94 4.20 -21.21 -0.31
N PHE A 95 5.51 -21.14 -0.47
CA PHE A 95 6.18 -20.04 -1.17
C PHE A 95 6.34 -20.29 -2.66
N GLN A 96 6.70 -19.23 -3.42
CA GLN A 96 6.89 -19.26 -4.87
C GLN A 96 5.69 -19.88 -5.59
N THR A 97 4.49 -19.63 -5.08
CA THR A 97 3.25 -20.21 -5.56
C THR A 97 2.17 -19.13 -5.70
N THR A 98 1.58 -19.05 -6.88
CA THR A 98 0.54 -18.07 -7.19
C THR A 98 -0.82 -18.74 -7.22
N VAL A 99 -1.79 -18.25 -6.46
CA VAL A 99 -3.19 -18.66 -6.62
C VAL A 99 -3.74 -18.09 -7.92
N THR A 100 -4.22 -18.94 -8.80
CA THR A 100 -4.77 -18.57 -10.11
C THR A 100 -6.29 -18.54 -10.11
N SER A 101 -6.93 -19.38 -9.28
CA SER A 101 -8.38 -19.49 -9.20
C SER A 101 -8.82 -19.89 -7.80
N THR A 102 -9.98 -19.41 -7.38
CA THR A 102 -10.62 -19.72 -6.09
C THR A 102 -12.12 -19.85 -6.36
N VAL A 103 -12.66 -21.06 -6.24
CA VAL A 103 -14.04 -21.38 -6.60
C VAL A 103 -14.77 -22.02 -5.42
N TRP A 104 -15.94 -21.48 -5.09
CA TRP A 104 -16.80 -22.03 -4.05
C TRP A 104 -17.46 -23.33 -4.52
N ASP A 105 -17.48 -24.31 -3.67
CA ASP A 105 -18.19 -25.57 -3.84
C ASP A 105 -19.32 -25.62 -2.81
N GLY A 106 -20.55 -25.35 -3.25
CA GLY A 106 -21.72 -25.30 -2.39
C GLY A 106 -22.13 -26.67 -1.82
N GLU A 107 -21.81 -27.78 -2.49
CA GLU A 107 -22.12 -29.13 -1.99
C GLU A 107 -21.26 -29.49 -0.77
N THR A 108 -19.98 -29.10 -0.81
CA THR A 108 -19.02 -29.40 0.27
C THR A 108 -18.79 -28.23 1.21
N GLN A 109 -19.37 -27.07 0.89
CA GLN A 109 -19.21 -25.81 1.62
C GLN A 109 -17.73 -25.48 1.86
N ARG A 110 -16.94 -25.55 0.78
CA ARG A 110 -15.48 -25.31 0.78
C ARG A 110 -15.07 -24.54 -0.47
N TRP A 111 -14.03 -23.79 -0.30
CA TRP A 111 -13.30 -23.17 -1.41
C TRP A 111 -12.33 -24.16 -2.04
N ASN A 112 -12.34 -24.28 -3.35
CA ASN A 112 -11.36 -24.99 -4.16
C ASN A 112 -10.37 -23.97 -4.73
N ILE A 113 -9.11 -24.09 -4.38
CA ILE A 113 -8.05 -23.13 -4.72
C ILE A 113 -7.07 -23.81 -5.66
N THR A 114 -6.87 -23.25 -6.86
CA THR A 114 -5.90 -23.74 -7.85
C THR A 114 -4.69 -22.80 -7.90
N THR A 115 -3.52 -23.40 -8.09
CA THR A 115 -2.26 -22.65 -8.16
C THR A 115 -1.61 -22.72 -9.54
N ASP A 116 -0.62 -21.89 -9.78
CA ASP A 116 0.20 -21.90 -11.01
C ASP A 116 1.10 -23.14 -11.14
N ARG A 117 1.17 -23.97 -10.09
CA ARG A 117 1.86 -25.28 -10.11
C ARG A 117 0.96 -26.44 -10.57
N GLY A 118 -0.32 -26.16 -10.81
CA GLY A 118 -1.30 -27.15 -11.22
C GLY A 118 -1.84 -28.02 -10.09
N ASP A 119 -1.51 -27.71 -8.84
CA ASP A 119 -2.09 -28.35 -7.65
C ASP A 119 -3.36 -27.61 -7.19
N THR A 120 -4.12 -28.28 -6.34
CA THR A 120 -5.35 -27.76 -5.74
C THR A 120 -5.34 -27.91 -4.23
N MET A 121 -5.96 -26.96 -3.55
CA MET A 121 -6.17 -26.96 -2.09
C MET A 121 -7.64 -26.76 -1.79
N ARG A 122 -8.09 -27.20 -0.62
CA ARG A 122 -9.46 -26.94 -0.14
C ARG A 122 -9.42 -26.23 1.20
N ALA A 123 -10.24 -25.21 1.35
CA ALA A 123 -10.31 -24.43 2.59
C ALA A 123 -11.77 -24.09 2.96
N LYS A 124 -12.09 -24.10 4.27
CA LYS A 124 -13.38 -23.61 4.77
C LYS A 124 -13.45 -22.08 4.67
N PHE A 125 -12.38 -21.40 5.05
CA PHE A 125 -12.27 -19.94 5.01
C PHE A 125 -11.12 -19.51 4.10
N VAL A 126 -11.34 -18.46 3.32
CA VAL A 126 -10.33 -17.84 2.45
C VAL A 126 -10.18 -16.35 2.82
N ILE A 127 -8.96 -15.90 2.97
CA ILE A 127 -8.63 -14.49 3.24
C ILE A 127 -7.78 -13.96 2.10
N CYS A 128 -8.33 -13.00 1.35
CA CYS A 128 -7.63 -12.29 0.29
C CYS A 128 -6.70 -11.23 0.91
N ALA A 129 -5.44 -11.61 1.12
CA ALA A 129 -4.39 -10.80 1.72
C ALA A 129 -3.36 -10.29 0.69
N ASN A 130 -3.80 -10.11 -0.57
CA ASN A 130 -2.94 -9.85 -1.73
C ASN A 130 -2.17 -8.53 -1.69
N GLY A 131 -2.68 -7.52 -0.95
CA GLY A 131 -2.14 -6.16 -0.96
C GLY A 131 -2.36 -5.43 -2.30
N THR A 132 -2.26 -4.10 -2.27
CA THR A 132 -2.50 -3.26 -3.45
C THR A 132 -1.25 -2.99 -4.29
N LEU A 133 -0.06 -3.15 -3.72
CA LEU A 133 1.23 -2.93 -4.39
C LEU A 133 1.88 -4.26 -4.82
N ALA A 134 1.08 -5.19 -5.37
CA ALA A 134 1.53 -6.54 -5.69
C ALA A 134 2.09 -6.68 -7.12
N LYS A 135 1.54 -5.94 -8.09
CA LYS A 135 1.91 -6.06 -9.51
C LYS A 135 2.71 -4.85 -9.97
N PRO A 136 4.00 -5.00 -10.34
CA PRO A 136 4.79 -3.92 -10.91
C PRO A 136 4.16 -3.38 -12.19
N ARG A 137 4.16 -2.06 -12.35
CA ARG A 137 3.71 -1.41 -13.58
C ARG A 137 4.92 -1.08 -14.46
N LEU A 138 5.02 -1.70 -15.61
CA LEU A 138 5.89 -1.23 -16.67
C LEU A 138 5.11 -0.23 -17.52
N ALA A 139 5.68 0.95 -17.73
CA ALA A 139 5.14 1.87 -18.70
C ALA A 139 5.21 1.19 -20.09
N ARG A 140 4.19 1.37 -20.93
CA ARG A 140 4.27 0.95 -22.33
C ARG A 140 5.09 2.01 -23.05
N ILE A 141 6.37 1.72 -23.25
CA ILE A 141 7.31 2.58 -23.96
C ILE A 141 7.76 1.81 -25.19
N ASP A 142 7.63 2.40 -26.37
CA ASP A 142 8.01 1.77 -27.63
C ASP A 142 9.50 1.46 -27.62
N GLY A 143 9.89 0.29 -28.12
CA GLY A 143 11.29 -0.13 -28.22
C GLY A 143 11.92 -0.70 -26.94
N MET A 144 11.15 -0.91 -25.85
CA MET A 144 11.69 -1.51 -24.61
C MET A 144 12.42 -2.84 -24.85
N GLU A 145 11.93 -3.64 -25.79
CA GLU A 145 12.46 -4.94 -26.16
C GLU A 145 13.75 -4.87 -26.98
N THR A 146 14.07 -3.70 -27.54
CA THR A 146 15.28 -3.49 -28.35
C THR A 146 16.47 -2.99 -27.53
N TYR A 147 16.25 -2.60 -26.29
CA TYR A 147 17.30 -2.11 -25.40
C TYR A 147 18.33 -3.20 -25.10
N LEU A 148 19.60 -2.90 -25.39
CA LEU A 148 20.70 -3.86 -25.26
C LEU A 148 21.38 -3.86 -23.88
N GLY A 149 21.11 -2.83 -23.05
CA GLY A 149 21.65 -2.73 -21.71
C GLY A 149 20.87 -3.59 -20.70
N HIS A 150 21.34 -3.59 -19.45
CA HIS A 150 20.63 -4.26 -18.36
C HIS A 150 19.43 -3.45 -17.89
N SER A 151 18.30 -4.09 -17.56
CA SER A 151 17.15 -3.36 -17.06
C SER A 151 16.33 -4.16 -16.06
N PHE A 152 15.74 -3.44 -15.08
CA PHE A 152 14.81 -4.03 -14.12
C PHE A 152 13.86 -2.99 -13.52
N HIS A 153 12.76 -3.47 -12.95
CA HIS A 153 11.86 -2.65 -12.14
C HIS A 153 12.36 -2.56 -10.69
N THR A 154 12.16 -1.43 -10.01
CA THR A 154 12.63 -1.20 -8.63
C THR A 154 12.24 -2.30 -7.64
N SER A 155 11.07 -2.92 -7.79
CA SER A 155 10.63 -4.05 -6.96
C SER A 155 11.25 -5.40 -7.35
N ARG A 156 12.18 -5.41 -8.29
CA ARG A 156 12.96 -6.57 -8.74
C ARG A 156 14.43 -6.18 -8.84
N TRP A 157 14.90 -5.48 -7.79
CA TRP A 157 16.27 -4.99 -7.74
C TRP A 157 17.28 -6.13 -7.90
N ASP A 158 18.19 -5.96 -8.85
CA ASP A 158 19.20 -6.96 -9.17
C ASP A 158 20.54 -6.61 -8.51
N TYR A 159 20.73 -7.13 -7.31
CA TYR A 159 21.99 -7.01 -6.58
C TYR A 159 23.13 -7.82 -7.20
N GLY A 160 22.82 -8.83 -8.02
CA GLY A 160 23.83 -9.57 -8.79
C GLY A 160 24.53 -8.66 -9.81
N PHE A 161 23.80 -7.72 -10.40
CA PHE A 161 24.33 -6.71 -11.30
C PHE A 161 24.95 -5.52 -10.54
N THR A 162 24.22 -4.96 -9.57
CA THR A 162 24.62 -3.69 -8.94
C THR A 162 25.67 -3.82 -7.84
N GLY A 163 25.84 -5.01 -7.28
CA GLY A 163 26.53 -5.21 -6.00
C GLY A 163 25.66 -4.87 -4.79
N ALA A 164 26.01 -5.38 -3.63
CA ALA A 164 25.25 -5.19 -2.38
C ALA A 164 25.25 -3.72 -1.92
N ASP A 165 26.38 -3.05 -2.05
CA ASP A 165 26.59 -1.63 -1.72
C ASP A 165 26.71 -0.76 -2.98
N LEU A 166 26.17 -1.26 -4.11
CA LEU A 166 26.24 -0.61 -5.44
C LEU A 166 27.66 -0.46 -5.99
N GLU A 167 28.60 -1.22 -5.50
CA GLU A 167 30.03 -1.14 -5.83
C GLU A 167 30.33 -1.42 -7.30
N ASN A 168 29.44 -2.17 -7.97
CA ASN A 168 29.61 -2.47 -9.39
C ASN A 168 29.20 -1.31 -10.33
N LEU A 169 28.70 -0.20 -9.79
CA LEU A 169 28.17 0.90 -10.59
C LEU A 169 29.18 2.02 -10.92
N SER A 170 30.41 1.94 -10.44
CA SER A 170 31.42 3.01 -10.59
C SER A 170 31.70 3.41 -12.05
N ASP A 171 31.59 2.49 -12.99
CA ASP A 171 31.76 2.74 -14.42
C ASP A 171 30.45 2.68 -15.22
N VAL A 172 29.29 2.53 -14.53
CA VAL A 172 27.97 2.31 -15.12
C VAL A 172 27.20 3.63 -15.22
N ARG A 173 26.69 3.93 -16.41
CA ARG A 173 25.72 5.01 -16.65
C ARG A 173 24.33 4.47 -16.35
N VAL A 174 23.63 5.07 -15.41
CA VAL A 174 22.32 4.63 -14.96
C VAL A 174 21.22 5.58 -15.45
N GLY A 175 20.21 5.04 -16.11
CA GLY A 175 18.94 5.72 -16.37
C GLY A 175 17.89 5.27 -15.36
N ILE A 176 17.13 6.21 -14.78
CA ILE A 176 15.98 5.90 -13.95
C ILE A 176 14.74 6.62 -14.45
N ILE A 177 13.69 5.85 -14.79
CA ILE A 177 12.42 6.40 -15.28
C ILE A 177 11.45 6.51 -14.12
N GLY A 178 11.09 7.75 -13.77
CA GLY A 178 10.16 8.09 -12.69
C GLY A 178 10.83 8.78 -11.51
N THR A 179 10.04 9.58 -10.81
CA THR A 179 10.45 10.41 -9.65
C THR A 179 9.52 10.23 -8.46
N GLY A 180 8.79 9.08 -8.38
CA GLY A 180 7.94 8.74 -7.24
C GLY A 180 8.72 8.25 -6.02
N ALA A 181 8.01 7.77 -4.99
CA ALA A 181 8.58 7.41 -3.69
C ALA A 181 9.80 6.47 -3.76
N SER A 182 9.80 5.49 -4.66
CA SER A 182 10.96 4.59 -4.85
C SER A 182 12.17 5.33 -5.41
N ALA A 183 11.99 6.13 -6.47
CA ALA A 183 13.07 6.89 -7.09
C ALA A 183 13.68 7.91 -6.12
N VAL A 184 12.84 8.57 -5.31
CA VAL A 184 13.28 9.53 -4.30
C VAL A 184 14.26 8.91 -3.29
N GLN A 185 14.08 7.64 -2.96
CA GLN A 185 14.96 6.90 -2.03
C GLN A 185 16.20 6.31 -2.75
N ILE A 186 16.08 5.93 -4.01
CA ILE A 186 17.13 5.29 -4.80
C ILE A 186 18.17 6.30 -5.32
N ILE A 187 17.73 7.42 -5.88
CA ILE A 187 18.59 8.40 -6.55
C ILE A 187 19.75 8.87 -5.69
N PRO A 188 19.60 9.22 -4.41
CA PRO A 188 20.71 9.62 -3.56
C PRO A 188 21.78 8.54 -3.38
N ASN A 189 21.38 7.27 -3.40
CA ASN A 189 22.32 6.15 -3.29
C ASN A 189 23.07 5.93 -4.61
N LEU A 190 22.37 5.95 -5.76
CA LEU A 190 23.00 5.89 -7.07
C LEU A 190 23.98 7.05 -7.30
N ALA A 191 23.61 8.25 -6.86
CA ALA A 191 24.44 9.45 -7.00
C ALA A 191 25.80 9.34 -6.30
N LYS A 192 25.93 8.48 -5.27
CA LYS A 192 27.19 8.26 -4.54
C LYS A 192 28.16 7.34 -5.28
N THR A 193 27.64 6.40 -6.08
CA THR A 193 28.42 5.29 -6.62
C THR A 193 28.45 5.23 -8.14
N ALA A 194 27.35 5.55 -8.83
CA ALA A 194 27.26 5.42 -10.28
C ALA A 194 28.14 6.44 -11.02
N LYS A 195 28.66 6.06 -12.19
CA LYS A 195 29.39 6.93 -13.10
C LYS A 195 28.58 8.17 -13.48
N SER A 196 27.32 7.95 -13.88
CA SER A 196 26.33 9.00 -14.09
C SER A 196 24.93 8.48 -13.84
N VAL A 197 24.01 9.38 -13.43
CA VAL A 197 22.60 9.08 -13.19
C VAL A 197 21.75 10.03 -14.02
N HIS A 198 20.99 9.48 -14.97
CA HIS A 198 20.04 10.22 -15.80
C HIS A 198 18.63 9.97 -15.26
N VAL A 199 18.02 11.03 -14.69
CA VAL A 199 16.69 10.95 -14.06
C VAL A 199 15.64 11.47 -15.01
N PHE A 200 14.80 10.56 -15.55
CA PHE A 200 13.71 10.93 -16.46
C PHE A 200 12.45 11.25 -15.69
N GLN A 201 12.12 12.54 -15.64
CA GLN A 201 11.00 13.09 -14.88
C GLN A 201 9.80 13.38 -15.77
N ARG A 202 8.66 12.74 -15.50
CA ARG A 202 7.38 13.16 -16.09
C ARG A 202 6.72 14.25 -15.28
N THR A 203 6.74 14.10 -13.96
CA THR A 203 6.10 15.02 -13.01
C THR A 203 6.96 15.07 -11.76
N PRO A 204 7.38 16.25 -11.28
CA PRO A 204 8.15 16.37 -10.06
C PRO A 204 7.37 15.85 -8.84
N SER A 205 8.05 15.30 -7.86
CA SER A 205 7.44 14.91 -6.58
C SER A 205 7.53 16.06 -5.57
N SER A 206 6.54 16.16 -4.70
CA SER A 206 6.62 17.06 -3.54
C SER A 206 7.53 16.43 -2.48
N ILE A 207 8.66 17.08 -2.19
CA ILE A 207 9.70 16.55 -1.29
C ILE A 207 9.80 17.44 -0.06
N ASP A 208 9.39 16.94 1.09
CA ASP A 208 9.54 17.62 2.38
C ASP A 208 10.66 16.98 3.21
N ILE A 209 10.96 17.60 4.34
CA ILE A 209 11.99 17.15 5.28
C ILE A 209 11.54 15.80 5.89
N ARG A 210 12.48 14.86 5.96
CA ARG A 210 12.33 13.64 6.73
C ARG A 210 12.94 13.88 8.11
N ASP A 211 12.08 14.06 9.09
CA ASP A 211 12.47 14.25 10.48
C ASP A 211 12.69 12.88 11.15
N ASP A 212 13.86 12.29 10.89
CA ASP A 212 14.23 10.94 11.31
C ASP A 212 15.35 10.98 12.37
N TRP A 213 15.25 10.10 13.36
CA TRP A 213 16.24 9.92 14.42
C TRP A 213 16.30 8.46 14.88
N GLU A 214 17.40 8.10 15.51
CA GLU A 214 17.58 6.80 16.14
C GLU A 214 16.79 6.74 17.45
N THR A 215 16.14 5.59 17.70
CA THR A 215 15.46 5.34 18.97
C THR A 215 16.52 5.22 20.08
N SER A 216 16.45 6.08 21.08
CA SER A 216 17.38 6.00 22.20
C SER A 216 17.07 4.82 23.12
N ASP A 217 18.10 4.16 23.64
CA ASP A 217 17.97 3.07 24.60
C ASP A 217 17.14 3.46 25.83
N GLU A 218 17.31 4.73 26.29
CA GLU A 218 16.55 5.27 27.42
C GLU A 218 15.04 5.34 27.11
N TRP A 219 14.67 5.75 25.89
CA TRP A 219 13.26 5.78 25.48
C TRP A 219 12.72 4.36 25.30
N ALA A 220 13.47 3.49 24.66
CA ALA A 220 13.09 2.09 24.45
C ALA A 220 12.85 1.35 25.78
N ALA A 221 13.74 1.53 26.75
CA ALA A 221 13.64 0.90 28.08
C ALA A 221 12.40 1.38 28.89
N LYS A 222 11.83 2.53 28.55
CA LYS A 222 10.62 3.06 29.21
C LYS A 222 9.33 2.46 28.64
N GLN A 223 9.41 1.73 27.53
CA GLN A 223 8.24 1.10 26.94
C GLN A 223 7.90 -0.18 27.70
N GLY A 224 6.80 -0.16 28.43
CA GLY A 224 6.27 -1.34 29.14
C GLY A 224 5.21 -2.07 28.34
N ASP A 225 4.78 -3.23 28.81
CA ASP A 225 3.76 -4.06 28.15
C ASP A 225 2.56 -3.26 27.66
N GLY A 226 2.10 -3.52 26.46
CA GLY A 226 0.96 -2.85 25.83
C GLY A 226 1.23 -1.39 25.42
N TRP A 227 2.49 -1.00 25.26
CA TRP A 227 2.83 0.38 24.90
C TRP A 227 2.31 0.79 23.51
N GLN A 228 2.37 -0.12 22.53
CA GLN A 228 1.86 0.16 21.18
C GLN A 228 0.35 0.30 21.20
N ALA A 229 -0.36 -0.57 21.92
CA ALA A 229 -1.80 -0.50 22.07
C ALA A 229 -2.26 0.84 22.73
N ARG A 230 -1.55 1.29 23.79
CA ARG A 230 -1.81 2.59 24.42
C ARG A 230 -1.55 3.76 23.46
N ARG A 231 -0.49 3.66 22.66
CA ARG A 231 -0.16 4.67 21.65
C ARG A 231 -1.25 4.77 20.60
N ARG A 232 -1.73 3.65 20.06
CA ARG A 232 -2.86 3.60 19.11
C ARG A 232 -4.15 4.15 19.70
N ALA A 233 -4.50 3.76 20.92
CA ALA A 233 -5.68 4.29 21.61
C ALA A 233 -5.62 5.83 21.74
N LYS A 234 -4.45 6.39 22.07
CA LYS A 234 -4.24 7.85 22.13
C LYS A 234 -4.40 8.52 20.77
N ILE A 235 -3.95 7.89 19.69
CA ILE A 235 -4.13 8.40 18.32
C ILE A 235 -5.61 8.42 17.98
N VAL A 236 -6.33 7.32 18.18
CA VAL A 236 -7.78 7.22 17.93
C VAL A 236 -8.56 8.27 18.74
N SER A 237 -8.22 8.45 20.04
CA SER A 237 -8.83 9.50 20.88
C SER A 237 -8.64 10.90 20.30
N LYS A 238 -7.43 11.24 19.89
CA LYS A 238 -7.15 12.53 19.25
C LYS A 238 -7.94 12.72 17.95
N LEU A 239 -8.12 11.65 17.19
CA LEU A 239 -8.91 11.68 15.95
C LEU A 239 -10.39 11.93 16.22
N ARG A 240 -10.94 11.32 17.28
CA ARG A 240 -12.32 11.57 17.75
C ARG A 240 -12.49 13.04 18.14
N GLU A 241 -11.61 13.56 18.99
CA GLU A 241 -11.63 14.99 19.38
C GLU A 241 -11.57 15.92 18.18
N GLN A 242 -10.73 15.61 17.18
CA GLN A 242 -10.63 16.40 15.96
C GLN A 242 -11.92 16.32 15.12
N ALA A 243 -12.55 15.15 15.03
CA ALA A 243 -13.80 14.97 14.32
C ALA A 243 -14.95 15.75 14.99
N GLU A 244 -15.04 15.72 16.31
CA GLU A 244 -15.99 16.49 17.10
C GLU A 244 -15.80 18.00 16.92
N ARG A 245 -14.56 18.51 17.04
CA ARG A 245 -14.26 19.91 16.80
C ARG A 245 -14.62 20.34 15.38
N ARG A 246 -14.34 19.49 14.38
CA ARG A 246 -14.75 19.77 12.99
C ARG A 246 -16.30 19.77 12.84
N GLY A 247 -17.01 18.91 13.56
CA GLY A 247 -18.46 18.87 13.61
C GLY A 247 -19.04 20.18 14.19
N GLN A 248 -18.49 20.63 15.32
CA GLN A 248 -18.88 21.89 15.96
C GLN A 248 -18.60 23.12 15.08
N LEU A 249 -17.45 23.13 14.38
CA LEU A 249 -17.09 24.21 13.44
C LEU A 249 -17.93 24.19 12.15
N ARG A 250 -18.53 23.05 11.78
CA ARG A 250 -19.40 22.96 10.59
C ARG A 250 -20.67 23.80 10.71
N GLY A 251 -21.13 24.10 11.90
CA GLY A 251 -22.32 24.94 12.13
C GLY A 251 -22.14 26.45 11.86
N GLY A 252 -20.89 26.92 11.61
CA GLY A 252 -20.62 28.34 11.46
C GLY A 252 -19.76 28.73 10.22
N ILE A 253 -19.26 27.75 9.45
CA ILE A 253 -18.36 28.03 8.31
C ILE A 253 -19.06 27.67 7.01
N THR A 254 -19.14 28.62 6.08
CA THR A 254 -19.70 28.39 4.75
C THR A 254 -18.84 27.43 3.93
N ARG A 255 -19.43 26.82 2.87
CA ARG A 255 -18.71 25.94 1.94
C ARG A 255 -17.52 26.65 1.31
N ASP A 256 -17.68 27.91 0.92
CA ASP A 256 -16.65 28.70 0.24
C ASP A 256 -15.49 29.06 1.17
N GLU A 257 -15.76 29.33 2.45
CA GLU A 257 -14.72 29.51 3.46
C GLU A 257 -13.91 28.23 3.69
N LYS A 258 -14.55 27.08 3.63
CA LYS A 258 -13.91 25.79 3.79
C LYS A 258 -12.98 25.48 2.60
N ILE A 259 -13.43 25.74 1.39
CA ILE A 259 -12.64 25.62 0.17
C ILE A 259 -11.44 26.56 0.26
N ARG A 260 -11.65 27.85 0.54
CA ARG A 260 -10.56 28.84 0.69
C ARG A 260 -9.51 28.44 1.73
N ARG A 261 -9.92 27.91 2.88
CA ARG A 261 -8.97 27.40 3.89
C ARG A 261 -8.12 26.23 3.38
N GLN A 262 -8.74 25.32 2.64
CA GLN A 262 -8.02 24.19 2.04
C GLN A 262 -7.03 24.67 0.97
N GLU A 263 -7.43 25.63 0.13
CA GLU A 263 -6.57 26.24 -0.89
C GLU A 263 -5.40 26.97 -0.25
N ASN A 264 -5.64 27.81 0.76
CA ASN A 264 -4.57 28.51 1.48
C ASN A 264 -3.58 27.52 2.12
N ASN A 265 -4.08 26.52 2.83
CA ASN A 265 -3.21 25.49 3.43
C ASN A 265 -2.37 24.74 2.38
N ASN A 266 -2.96 24.52 1.19
CA ASN A 266 -2.24 23.90 0.09
C ASN A 266 -1.16 24.84 -0.47
N ILE A 267 -1.49 26.12 -0.68
CA ILE A 267 -0.55 27.15 -1.16
C ILE A 267 0.63 27.27 -0.19
N ASP A 268 0.35 27.40 1.11
CA ASP A 268 1.39 27.53 2.13
C ASP A 268 2.34 26.30 2.14
N ALA A 269 1.79 25.09 2.03
CA ALA A 269 2.57 23.87 1.95
C ALA A 269 3.43 23.81 0.69
N MET A 270 2.86 24.18 -0.47
CA MET A 270 3.58 24.18 -1.74
C MET A 270 4.66 25.26 -1.79
N MET A 271 4.39 26.46 -1.26
CA MET A 271 5.39 27.52 -1.13
C MET A 271 6.58 27.09 -0.26
N ARG A 272 6.33 26.38 0.84
CA ARG A 272 7.40 25.81 1.67
C ARG A 272 8.26 24.80 0.90
N ILE A 273 7.63 23.93 0.13
CA ILE A 273 8.33 22.94 -0.70
C ILE A 273 9.14 23.64 -1.80
N HIS A 274 8.59 24.63 -2.50
CA HIS A 274 9.30 25.40 -3.52
C HIS A 274 10.50 26.13 -2.93
N LYS A 275 10.30 26.83 -1.80
CA LYS A 275 11.40 27.50 -1.11
C LYS A 275 12.52 26.51 -0.73
N ARG A 276 12.18 25.33 -0.22
CA ARG A 276 13.18 24.31 0.10
C ARG A 276 13.98 23.87 -1.13
N ILE A 277 13.33 23.75 -2.30
CA ILE A 277 13.98 23.41 -3.56
C ILE A 277 14.95 24.53 -3.95
N ASP A 278 14.50 25.80 -3.93
CA ASP A 278 15.34 26.97 -4.24
C ASP A 278 16.52 27.12 -3.29
N ASP A 279 16.33 26.84 -1.99
CA ASP A 279 17.38 26.91 -0.98
C ASP A 279 18.40 25.75 -1.09
N THR A 280 18.06 24.65 -1.79
CA THR A 280 18.86 23.42 -1.78
C THR A 280 19.53 23.13 -3.11
N VAL A 281 18.86 23.37 -4.23
CA VAL A 281 19.33 23.02 -5.58
C VAL A 281 20.06 24.23 -6.19
N GLU A 282 21.34 24.05 -6.54
CA GLU A 282 22.23 25.15 -6.94
C GLU A 282 21.95 25.66 -8.37
N ASP A 283 21.61 24.75 -9.30
CA ASP A 283 21.25 25.13 -10.67
C ASP A 283 19.81 25.61 -10.75
N PRO A 284 19.54 26.88 -11.12
CA PRO A 284 18.19 27.43 -11.14
C PRO A 284 17.24 26.72 -12.12
N ALA A 285 17.75 26.19 -13.24
CA ALA A 285 16.92 25.48 -14.22
C ALA A 285 16.46 24.12 -13.67
N THR A 286 17.37 23.40 -13.03
CA THR A 286 17.05 22.15 -12.33
C THR A 286 16.11 22.40 -11.15
N ALA A 287 16.35 23.47 -10.36
CA ALA A 287 15.47 23.84 -9.26
C ALA A 287 14.03 24.11 -9.75
N GLU A 288 13.87 24.87 -10.84
CA GLU A 288 12.55 25.15 -11.41
C GLU A 288 11.85 23.86 -11.90
N SER A 289 12.58 22.97 -12.56
CA SER A 289 12.05 21.69 -13.05
C SER A 289 11.64 20.72 -11.93
N LEU A 290 12.22 20.84 -10.74
CA LEU A 290 11.89 20.01 -9.57
C LEU A 290 10.70 20.54 -8.77
N LYS A 291 10.18 21.74 -9.06
CA LYS A 291 9.02 22.31 -8.36
C LYS A 291 7.72 21.63 -8.78
N PRO A 292 6.99 20.99 -7.85
CA PRO A 292 5.68 20.44 -8.16
C PRO A 292 4.66 21.56 -8.39
N TRP A 293 3.95 21.48 -9.52
CA TRP A 293 2.95 22.47 -9.97
C TRP A 293 1.51 22.03 -9.75
N TYR A 294 1.31 20.90 -9.09
CA TYR A 294 -0.01 20.35 -8.75
C TYR A 294 -0.30 20.52 -7.26
N MET A 295 -1.57 20.38 -6.87
CA MET A 295 -1.96 20.47 -5.45
C MET A 295 -1.35 19.36 -4.62
N LEU A 296 -0.96 19.67 -3.39
CA LEU A 296 -0.50 18.68 -2.42
C LEU A 296 -1.54 17.55 -2.29
N MET A 297 -1.10 16.32 -2.17
CA MET A 297 -1.94 15.10 -2.16
C MET A 297 -2.56 14.69 -3.51
N CYS A 298 -2.30 15.39 -4.61
CA CYS A 298 -2.56 14.85 -5.95
C CYS A 298 -1.68 13.63 -6.23
N LYS A 299 -0.48 13.66 -5.69
CA LYS A 299 0.46 12.52 -5.66
C LYS A 299 0.89 12.28 -4.22
N ARG A 300 1.45 11.09 -3.95
CA ARG A 300 2.00 10.80 -2.62
C ARG A 300 3.08 11.82 -2.27
N PRO A 301 2.95 12.59 -1.18
CA PRO A 301 4.04 13.39 -0.66
C PRO A 301 5.20 12.49 -0.26
N CYS A 302 6.43 12.92 -0.54
CA CYS A 302 7.64 12.21 -0.19
C CYS A 302 8.45 13.02 0.83
N PHE A 303 9.20 12.31 1.66
CA PHE A 303 10.04 12.91 2.71
C PHE A 303 11.45 12.37 2.55
N HIS A 304 12.41 13.22 2.22
CA HIS A 304 13.80 12.81 2.04
C HIS A 304 14.76 13.97 2.14
N ASN A 305 15.88 13.79 2.88
CA ASN A 305 16.85 14.87 3.10
C ASN A 305 17.92 14.94 2.02
N GLU A 306 18.25 13.82 1.37
CA GLU A 306 19.36 13.75 0.40
C GLU A 306 18.89 13.81 -1.08
N TYR A 307 17.59 13.75 -1.37
CA TYR A 307 17.10 13.71 -2.76
C TYR A 307 17.41 15.01 -3.52
N LEU A 308 17.04 16.15 -2.97
CA LEU A 308 17.31 17.45 -3.60
C LEU A 308 18.82 17.74 -3.70
N PRO A 309 19.63 17.54 -2.64
CA PRO A 309 21.08 17.71 -2.74
C PRO A 309 21.76 16.79 -3.77
N ALA A 310 21.17 15.63 -4.09
CA ALA A 310 21.73 14.74 -5.11
C ALA A 310 21.86 15.42 -6.48
N PHE A 311 20.99 16.34 -6.84
CA PHE A 311 21.02 17.08 -8.10
C PHE A 311 22.14 18.14 -8.18
N ASN A 312 22.82 18.46 -7.09
CA ASN A 312 24.01 19.32 -7.09
C ASN A 312 25.30 18.54 -7.43
N ARG A 313 25.20 17.20 -7.56
CA ARG A 313 26.35 16.37 -7.92
C ARG A 313 26.57 16.39 -9.42
N PRO A 314 27.83 16.50 -9.89
CA PRO A 314 28.13 16.63 -11.32
C PRO A 314 27.75 15.39 -12.16
N ASN A 315 27.53 14.24 -11.51
CA ASN A 315 27.14 13.00 -12.18
C ASN A 315 25.63 12.74 -12.17
N VAL A 316 24.79 13.66 -11.67
CA VAL A 316 23.32 13.51 -11.66
C VAL A 316 22.70 14.52 -12.61
N HIS A 317 21.94 14.03 -13.58
CA HIS A 317 21.33 14.83 -14.64
C HIS A 317 19.81 14.64 -14.63
N LEU A 318 19.06 15.73 -14.45
CA LEU A 318 17.60 15.73 -14.57
C LEU A 318 17.20 15.92 -16.05
N ILE A 319 16.41 15.01 -16.58
CA ILE A 319 15.76 15.11 -17.88
C ILE A 319 14.26 15.32 -17.63
N ASP A 320 13.85 16.61 -17.60
CA ASP A 320 12.43 16.94 -17.48
C ASP A 320 11.73 16.73 -18.80
N THR A 321 10.77 15.83 -18.83
CA THR A 321 9.98 15.53 -20.03
C THR A 321 8.72 16.39 -20.16
N HIS A 322 8.59 17.41 -19.34
CA HIS A 322 7.49 18.39 -19.38
C HIS A 322 6.10 17.72 -19.38
N GLY A 323 5.92 16.70 -18.56
CA GLY A 323 4.66 15.96 -18.42
C GLY A 323 4.43 14.85 -19.47
N LYS A 324 5.23 14.77 -20.52
CA LYS A 324 5.05 13.77 -21.59
C LYS A 324 5.50 12.36 -21.15
N GLY A 325 6.59 12.27 -20.38
CA GLY A 325 7.26 11.01 -20.04
C GLY A 325 8.19 10.57 -21.18
N VAL A 326 8.93 9.48 -20.95
CA VAL A 326 9.70 8.78 -21.98
C VAL A 326 8.71 7.96 -22.81
N THR A 327 8.73 8.14 -24.13
CA THR A 327 7.81 7.47 -25.07
C THR A 327 8.49 6.44 -25.95
N GLU A 328 9.83 6.47 -26.01
CA GLU A 328 10.63 5.58 -26.84
C GLU A 328 11.92 5.18 -26.12
N ILE A 329 12.38 3.96 -26.33
CA ILE A 329 13.66 3.44 -25.87
C ILE A 329 14.38 2.86 -27.10
N GLY A 330 15.56 3.37 -27.37
CA GLY A 330 16.45 2.85 -28.40
C GLY A 330 17.36 1.73 -27.88
N GLU A 331 18.22 1.22 -28.73
CA GLU A 331 19.18 0.16 -28.37
C GLU A 331 20.12 0.57 -27.23
N ARG A 332 20.45 1.85 -27.09
CA ARG A 332 21.39 2.36 -26.10
C ARG A 332 20.73 3.06 -24.90
N GLY A 333 19.44 3.38 -24.96
CA GLY A 333 18.75 4.01 -23.86
C GLY A 333 17.50 4.80 -24.23
N PRO A 334 16.90 5.49 -23.25
CA PRO A 334 15.69 6.29 -23.44
C PRO A 334 15.90 7.43 -24.43
N ILE A 335 14.88 7.68 -25.27
CA ILE A 335 14.86 8.77 -26.23
C ILE A 335 13.86 9.83 -25.75
N PHE A 336 14.28 11.08 -25.72
CA PHE A 336 13.42 12.21 -25.45
C PHE A 336 13.84 13.41 -26.32
N ASP A 337 12.86 14.04 -26.97
CA ASP A 337 13.05 15.19 -27.88
C ASP A 337 14.08 14.93 -28.99
N GLY A 338 14.13 13.68 -29.51
CA GLY A 338 15.05 13.24 -30.55
C GLY A 338 16.48 12.95 -30.06
N VAL A 339 16.74 13.07 -28.76
CA VAL A 339 18.06 12.75 -28.17
C VAL A 339 17.97 11.38 -27.49
N GLU A 340 18.85 10.45 -27.92
CA GLU A 340 19.05 9.17 -27.24
C GLU A 340 20.04 9.34 -26.08
N TYR A 341 19.62 9.03 -24.86
CA TYR A 341 20.46 9.10 -23.66
C TYR A 341 21.09 7.74 -23.43
N GLU A 342 22.37 7.63 -23.72
CA GLU A 342 23.10 6.37 -23.61
C GLU A 342 23.31 5.98 -22.15
N VAL A 343 22.75 4.82 -21.75
CA VAL A 343 22.83 4.24 -20.41
C VAL A 343 23.15 2.74 -20.48
N ASP A 344 23.85 2.23 -19.48
CA ASP A 344 24.25 0.82 -19.39
C ASP A 344 23.25 0.02 -18.54
N LEU A 345 22.58 0.72 -17.62
CA LEU A 345 21.53 0.20 -16.76
C LEU A 345 20.28 1.09 -16.83
N LEU A 346 19.11 0.50 -17.05
CA LEU A 346 17.82 1.21 -17.04
C LEU A 346 16.92 0.69 -15.91
N ILE A 347 16.57 1.58 -14.98
CA ILE A 347 15.74 1.26 -13.82
C ILE A 347 14.34 1.84 -14.02
N TYR A 348 13.34 0.97 -13.99
CA TYR A 348 11.94 1.37 -14.04
C TYR A 348 11.41 1.65 -12.62
N ALA A 349 11.30 2.92 -12.25
CA ALA A 349 10.67 3.39 -11.01
C ALA A 349 9.22 3.82 -11.28
N THR A 350 8.51 3.04 -12.08
CA THR A 350 7.21 3.36 -12.67
C THR A 350 6.01 2.95 -11.81
N GLY A 351 6.28 2.40 -10.61
CA GLY A 351 5.26 2.08 -9.61
C GLY A 351 4.55 0.75 -9.85
N PHE A 352 3.27 0.69 -9.46
CA PHE A 352 2.50 -0.55 -9.44
C PHE A 352 1.14 -0.34 -10.13
N GLU A 353 0.58 -1.45 -10.64
CA GLU A 353 -0.83 -1.50 -11.04
C GLU A 353 -1.66 -1.60 -9.75
N VAL A 354 -2.24 -0.49 -9.35
CA VAL A 354 -3.15 -0.44 -8.21
C VAL A 354 -4.56 -0.71 -8.73
N GLN A 355 -4.99 -1.96 -8.68
CA GLN A 355 -6.38 -2.31 -8.93
C GLN A 355 -7.23 -1.98 -7.70
N GLN A 356 -8.53 -1.81 -7.92
CA GLN A 356 -9.46 -1.40 -6.87
C GLN A 356 -9.51 -2.34 -5.67
N THR A 357 -9.33 -3.65 -5.89
CA THR A 357 -9.35 -4.66 -4.82
C THR A 357 -8.00 -5.31 -4.52
N GLY A 358 -6.99 -5.11 -5.39
CA GLY A 358 -5.72 -5.86 -5.32
C GLY A 358 -5.86 -7.35 -5.62
N ILE A 359 -7.05 -7.83 -5.99
CA ILE A 359 -7.32 -9.22 -6.33
C ILE A 359 -7.08 -9.42 -7.82
N TYR A 360 -6.15 -10.30 -8.15
CA TYR A 360 -5.72 -10.58 -9.53
C TYR A 360 -6.02 -12.00 -10.00
N ASN A 361 -6.47 -12.87 -9.10
CA ASN A 361 -6.92 -14.22 -9.41
C ASN A 361 -8.43 -14.23 -9.65
N ARG A 362 -8.90 -15.25 -10.39
CA ARG A 362 -10.32 -15.48 -10.59
C ARG A 362 -10.94 -15.96 -9.29
N ILE A 363 -12.03 -15.33 -8.87
CA ILE A 363 -12.81 -15.76 -7.69
C ILE A 363 -14.27 -15.96 -8.11
N VAL A 364 -14.80 -17.13 -7.86
CA VAL A 364 -16.19 -17.51 -8.16
C VAL A 364 -16.85 -17.94 -6.85
N GLY A 365 -17.89 -17.22 -6.46
CA GLY A 365 -18.69 -17.45 -5.27
C GLY A 365 -19.84 -18.40 -5.48
N ASP A 366 -20.86 -18.29 -4.64
CA ASP A 366 -22.07 -19.09 -4.73
C ASP A 366 -22.85 -18.81 -6.02
N ASN A 367 -23.56 -19.84 -6.51
CA ASN A 367 -24.31 -19.77 -7.77
C ASN A 367 -23.47 -19.30 -8.98
N ASP A 368 -22.21 -19.71 -9.05
CA ASP A 368 -21.26 -19.36 -10.11
C ASP A 368 -21.03 -17.84 -10.30
N LEU A 369 -21.25 -17.04 -9.25
CA LEU A 369 -21.07 -15.60 -9.28
C LEU A 369 -19.58 -15.23 -9.35
N ASP A 370 -19.12 -14.71 -10.50
CA ASP A 370 -17.75 -14.18 -10.61
C ASP A 370 -17.63 -12.82 -9.90
N LEU A 371 -16.56 -12.65 -9.10
CA LEU A 371 -16.35 -11.43 -8.32
C LEU A 371 -16.15 -10.18 -9.21
N ASN A 372 -15.53 -10.36 -10.39
CA ASN A 372 -15.34 -9.25 -11.33
C ASN A 372 -16.68 -8.82 -11.93
N ASP A 373 -17.56 -9.78 -12.26
CA ASP A 373 -18.89 -9.47 -12.76
C ASP A 373 -19.73 -8.75 -11.70
N LYS A 374 -19.66 -9.21 -10.44
CA LYS A 374 -20.31 -8.52 -9.32
C LYS A 374 -19.80 -7.07 -9.16
N TYR A 375 -18.51 -6.84 -9.36
CA TYR A 375 -17.90 -5.52 -9.22
C TYR A 375 -17.91 -4.70 -10.52
N ASP A 376 -18.51 -5.19 -11.60
CA ASP A 376 -18.58 -4.45 -12.87
C ASP A 376 -19.26 -3.08 -12.73
N SER A 377 -20.30 -2.98 -11.89
CA SER A 377 -20.98 -1.70 -11.57
C SER A 377 -20.32 -0.92 -10.43
N GLY A 378 -19.23 -1.41 -9.87
CA GLY A 378 -18.47 -0.84 -8.75
C GLY A 378 -18.32 -1.81 -7.58
N ILE A 379 -17.34 -1.53 -6.72
CA ILE A 379 -17.05 -2.37 -5.55
C ILE A 379 -18.26 -2.42 -4.61
N ARG A 380 -18.57 -3.61 -4.12
CA ARG A 380 -19.66 -3.87 -3.19
C ARG A 380 -19.16 -4.77 -2.07
N THR A 381 -19.02 -4.19 -0.90
CA THR A 381 -18.62 -4.91 0.31
C THR A 381 -19.38 -4.37 1.52
N MET A 382 -19.38 -5.10 2.61
CA MET A 382 -19.59 -4.57 3.94
C MET A 382 -18.24 -4.38 4.62
N LEU A 383 -17.95 -3.16 5.10
CA LEU A 383 -16.71 -2.75 5.78
C LEU A 383 -15.42 -2.88 4.94
N GLY A 384 -15.51 -3.14 3.62
CA GLY A 384 -14.33 -3.48 2.83
C GLY A 384 -13.77 -4.88 3.13
N ILE A 385 -14.53 -5.72 3.84
CA ILE A 385 -14.10 -7.05 4.30
C ILE A 385 -14.96 -8.16 3.71
N HIS A 386 -16.27 -8.01 3.75
CA HIS A 386 -17.23 -9.04 3.34
C HIS A 386 -17.91 -8.66 2.04
N THR A 387 -18.26 -9.65 1.21
CA THR A 387 -19.03 -9.44 -0.02
C THR A 387 -20.07 -10.54 -0.17
N ALA A 388 -21.33 -10.19 -0.34
CA ALA A 388 -22.46 -11.12 -0.37
C ALA A 388 -22.38 -12.09 -1.55
N GLY A 389 -22.70 -13.35 -1.31
CA GLY A 389 -22.56 -14.43 -2.28
C GLY A 389 -21.17 -15.06 -2.34
N PHE A 390 -20.30 -14.74 -1.37
CA PHE A 390 -18.96 -15.32 -1.21
C PHE A 390 -18.77 -15.84 0.21
N PRO A 391 -19.44 -16.93 0.55
CA PRO A 391 -19.44 -17.46 1.91
C PRO A 391 -18.03 -17.76 2.40
N ASN A 392 -17.74 -17.46 3.67
CA ASN A 392 -16.45 -17.73 4.29
C ASN A 392 -15.24 -17.04 3.62
N MET A 393 -15.47 -15.99 2.81
CA MET A 393 -14.42 -15.21 2.18
C MET A 393 -14.30 -13.83 2.83
N PHE A 394 -13.06 -13.40 3.03
CA PHE A 394 -12.73 -12.10 3.58
C PHE A 394 -11.71 -11.38 2.69
N ILE A 395 -11.89 -10.08 2.53
CA ILE A 395 -10.97 -9.22 1.76
C ILE A 395 -10.28 -8.28 2.76
N MET A 396 -8.97 -8.09 2.62
CA MET A 396 -8.22 -7.14 3.43
C MET A 396 -7.62 -6.04 2.57
N GLY A 397 -7.79 -4.79 3.01
CA GLY A 397 -7.24 -3.63 2.30
C GLY A 397 -8.04 -2.35 2.51
N GLY A 398 -7.67 -1.30 1.77
CA GLY A 398 -8.21 0.04 1.98
C GLY A 398 -9.55 0.34 1.28
N TYR A 399 -9.99 -0.48 0.34
CA TYR A 399 -11.19 -0.18 -0.45
C TYR A 399 -12.47 -0.35 0.37
N GLN A 400 -13.35 0.66 0.30
CA GLN A 400 -14.54 0.77 1.14
C GLN A 400 -14.28 0.67 2.65
N ALA A 401 -13.00 0.74 3.05
CA ALA A 401 -12.56 0.82 4.44
C ALA A 401 -12.02 2.22 4.74
N SER A 402 -11.74 2.52 6.00
CA SER A 402 -11.20 3.82 6.40
C SER A 402 -9.82 3.65 7.01
N PHE A 403 -8.86 4.40 6.51
CA PHE A 403 -7.57 4.58 7.17
C PHE A 403 -7.13 6.04 7.07
N GLN A 404 -6.23 6.47 7.94
CA GLN A 404 -5.70 7.82 7.86
C GLN A 404 -4.37 7.86 7.12
N PHE A 405 -3.28 7.63 7.85
CA PHE A 405 -1.92 7.65 7.29
C PHE A 405 -1.24 6.29 7.42
N ASN A 406 -1.77 5.41 8.28
CA ASN A 406 -1.20 4.11 8.59
C ASN A 406 -2.13 2.98 8.13
N LEU A 407 -1.73 2.28 7.09
CA LEU A 407 -2.46 1.11 6.59
C LEU A 407 -2.45 -0.04 7.61
N THR A 408 -1.38 -0.17 8.41
CA THR A 408 -1.24 -1.26 9.38
C THR A 408 -2.31 -1.22 10.47
N ASP A 409 -2.73 -0.01 10.91
CA ASP A 409 -3.82 0.12 11.88
C ASP A 409 -5.15 -0.41 11.32
N LEU A 410 -5.43 -0.14 10.04
CA LEU A 410 -6.59 -0.70 9.36
C LEU A 410 -6.49 -2.23 9.28
N LEU A 411 -5.35 -2.75 8.84
CA LEU A 411 -5.16 -4.20 8.70
C LEU A 411 -5.28 -4.93 10.04
N GLN A 412 -4.86 -4.29 11.13
CA GLN A 412 -5.05 -4.85 12.47
C GLN A 412 -6.53 -4.93 12.84
N VAL A 413 -7.29 -3.85 12.66
CA VAL A 413 -8.72 -3.83 12.96
C VAL A 413 -9.48 -4.86 12.09
N GLN A 414 -9.13 -4.96 10.81
CA GLN A 414 -9.71 -5.97 9.92
C GLN A 414 -9.33 -7.39 10.35
N GLY A 415 -8.06 -7.62 10.71
CA GLY A 415 -7.56 -8.92 11.16
C GLY A 415 -8.22 -9.39 12.47
N ASP A 416 -8.40 -8.49 13.43
CA ASP A 416 -9.13 -8.75 14.69
C ASP A 416 -10.58 -9.14 14.40
N HIS A 417 -11.27 -8.38 13.53
CA HIS A 417 -12.65 -8.65 13.13
C HIS A 417 -12.79 -10.01 12.42
N ILE A 418 -11.96 -10.29 11.44
CA ILE A 418 -11.96 -11.59 10.72
C ILE A 418 -11.74 -12.75 11.69
N ALA A 419 -10.79 -12.60 12.61
CA ALA A 419 -10.53 -13.63 13.63
C ALA A 419 -11.71 -13.80 14.60
N ASN A 420 -12.47 -12.73 14.91
CA ASN A 420 -13.71 -12.81 15.69
C ASN A 420 -14.81 -13.54 14.91
N CYS A 421 -15.02 -13.23 13.64
CA CYS A 421 -15.99 -13.91 12.77
C CYS A 421 -15.70 -15.42 12.66
N ILE A 422 -14.44 -15.79 12.42
CA ILE A 422 -14.05 -17.21 12.34
C ILE A 422 -14.22 -17.92 13.69
N LYS A 423 -13.87 -17.26 14.80
CA LYS A 423 -14.11 -17.79 16.14
C LYS A 423 -15.60 -17.99 16.40
N HIS A 424 -16.44 -17.02 16.04
CA HIS A 424 -17.90 -17.10 16.18
C HIS A 424 -18.46 -18.30 15.40
N ALA A 425 -18.11 -18.45 14.12
CA ALA A 425 -18.55 -19.58 13.30
C ALA A 425 -18.12 -20.94 13.91
N ARG A 426 -16.87 -21.04 14.42
CA ARG A 426 -16.39 -22.26 15.08
C ARG A 426 -17.09 -22.56 16.39
N THR A 427 -17.40 -21.55 17.20
CA THR A 427 -18.04 -21.72 18.50
C THR A 427 -19.48 -22.22 18.36
N HIS A 428 -20.17 -21.84 17.29
CA HIS A 428 -21.57 -22.22 17.01
C HIS A 428 -21.69 -23.39 16.02
N ASP A 429 -20.56 -23.97 15.58
CA ASP A 429 -20.51 -25.05 14.56
C ASP A 429 -21.19 -24.64 13.25
N TYR A 430 -21.08 -23.39 12.86
CA TYR A 430 -21.57 -22.94 11.54
C TYR A 430 -20.62 -23.39 10.44
N ASP A 431 -21.19 -23.89 9.34
CA ASP A 431 -20.43 -24.27 8.15
C ASP A 431 -20.10 -23.06 7.30
N THR A 432 -21.02 -22.13 7.17
CA THR A 432 -20.81 -20.89 6.45
C THR A 432 -21.16 -19.67 7.28
N ILE A 433 -20.49 -18.57 6.95
CA ILE A 433 -20.84 -17.20 7.30
C ILE A 433 -20.79 -16.37 6.01
N ASP A 434 -21.89 -15.75 5.62
CA ASP A 434 -21.98 -14.85 4.50
C ASP A 434 -22.66 -13.56 4.92
N VAL A 435 -22.27 -12.42 4.39
CA VAL A 435 -22.92 -11.14 4.68
C VAL A 435 -24.26 -11.05 3.94
N THR A 436 -25.28 -10.49 4.59
CA THR A 436 -26.56 -10.22 3.92
C THR A 436 -26.42 -9.16 2.83
N SER A 437 -27.20 -9.28 1.76
CA SER A 437 -27.23 -8.26 0.68
C SER A 437 -27.63 -6.89 1.20
N GLU A 438 -28.53 -6.85 2.19
CA GLU A 438 -29.00 -5.63 2.84
C GLU A 438 -27.89 -4.92 3.61
N SER A 439 -27.03 -5.66 4.31
CA SER A 439 -25.89 -5.10 5.04
C SER A 439 -24.78 -4.62 4.09
N GLU A 440 -24.55 -5.33 2.98
CA GLU A 440 -23.66 -4.89 1.92
C GLU A 440 -24.19 -3.59 1.28
N ASP A 441 -25.49 -3.52 0.95
CA ASP A 441 -26.13 -2.34 0.35
C ASP A 441 -26.06 -1.13 1.29
N TRP A 442 -26.34 -1.35 2.56
CA TRP A 442 -26.23 -0.32 3.59
C TRP A 442 -24.82 0.28 3.60
N TRP A 443 -23.78 -0.54 3.61
CA TRP A 443 -22.42 -0.04 3.66
C TRP A 443 -22.01 0.68 2.38
N VAL A 444 -22.44 0.21 1.22
CA VAL A 444 -22.23 0.92 -0.07
C VAL A 444 -22.87 2.30 0.00
N HIS A 445 -24.07 2.45 0.56
CA HIS A 445 -24.72 3.74 0.76
C HIS A 445 -23.94 4.65 1.72
N GLU A 446 -23.40 4.09 2.82
CA GLU A 446 -22.54 4.81 3.76
C GLU A 446 -21.27 5.34 3.09
N VAL A 447 -20.61 4.53 2.27
CA VAL A 447 -19.43 4.96 1.50
C VAL A 447 -19.79 6.10 0.55
N ILE A 448 -20.91 6.00 -0.18
CA ILE A 448 -21.39 7.03 -1.10
C ILE A 448 -21.77 8.31 -0.35
N ALA A 449 -22.47 8.20 0.78
CA ALA A 449 -22.92 9.35 1.58
C ALA A 449 -21.74 10.15 2.15
N HIS A 450 -20.68 9.46 2.55
CA HIS A 450 -19.48 10.08 3.12
C HIS A 450 -18.43 10.47 2.06
N ARG A 451 -18.68 10.14 0.79
CA ARG A 451 -17.77 10.56 -0.28
C ARG A 451 -17.74 12.08 -0.36
N GLY A 452 -16.60 12.68 -0.07
CA GLY A 452 -16.40 14.12 -0.24
C GLY A 452 -16.63 14.52 -1.68
N LYS A 453 -17.35 15.63 -1.91
CA LYS A 453 -17.35 16.32 -3.20
C LYS A 453 -15.97 16.98 -3.35
N THR A 454 -14.96 16.23 -3.72
CA THR A 454 -13.62 16.76 -3.95
C THR A 454 -13.49 17.15 -5.41
N THR A 455 -13.43 18.44 -5.69
CA THR A 455 -12.89 19.01 -6.94
C THR A 455 -11.42 18.59 -7.17
N ARG A 456 -10.73 18.12 -6.11
CA ARG A 456 -9.34 17.69 -6.15
C ARG A 456 -9.02 16.67 -7.24
N ASN A 457 -9.87 15.68 -7.46
CA ASN A 457 -9.58 14.62 -8.44
C ASN A 457 -9.62 15.09 -9.89
N GLN A 458 -10.32 16.18 -10.19
CA GLN A 458 -10.45 16.71 -11.55
C GLN A 458 -9.27 17.57 -11.98
N GLU A 459 -8.54 18.17 -11.02
CA GLU A 459 -7.40 19.05 -11.28
C GLU A 459 -6.05 18.33 -11.12
N CYS A 460 -6.07 17.10 -10.59
CA CYS A 460 -4.85 16.30 -10.41
C CYS A 460 -4.42 15.64 -11.72
N THR A 461 -3.12 15.65 -11.99
CA THR A 461 -2.54 14.83 -13.07
C THR A 461 -2.80 13.35 -12.82
N PRO A 462 -2.92 12.53 -13.89
CA PRO A 462 -3.10 11.10 -13.76
C PRO A 462 -2.11 10.43 -12.80
N GLY A 463 -2.60 9.59 -11.92
CA GLY A 463 -1.85 8.85 -10.92
C GLY A 463 -2.73 7.89 -10.15
N TYR A 464 -2.15 7.01 -9.35
CA TYR A 464 -2.92 5.98 -8.64
C TYR A 464 -3.89 6.55 -7.57
N TYR A 465 -3.73 7.79 -7.11
CA TYR A 465 -4.67 8.43 -6.19
C TYR A 465 -5.97 8.92 -6.85
N ASN A 466 -5.97 9.07 -8.17
CA ASN A 466 -7.13 9.50 -8.94
C ASN A 466 -7.48 8.54 -10.07
N PHE A 467 -7.20 7.24 -9.88
CA PHE A 467 -7.50 6.17 -10.84
C PHE A 467 -6.94 6.45 -12.25
N GLU A 468 -5.73 7.01 -12.30
CA GLU A 468 -5.05 7.41 -13.54
C GLU A 468 -5.87 8.44 -14.37
N GLY A 469 -6.66 9.28 -13.69
CA GLY A 469 -7.52 10.28 -14.32
C GLY A 469 -8.82 9.74 -14.89
N GLN A 470 -9.14 8.47 -14.67
CA GLN A 470 -10.42 7.90 -15.10
C GLN A 470 -11.55 8.29 -14.15
N GLU A 471 -12.77 8.38 -14.69
CA GLU A 471 -13.95 8.56 -13.85
C GLU A 471 -14.11 7.38 -12.90
N ASN A 472 -14.16 7.69 -11.63
CA ASN A 472 -14.33 6.73 -10.56
C ASN A 472 -15.81 6.58 -10.22
N ARG A 473 -16.28 5.36 -10.06
CA ARG A 473 -17.65 5.10 -9.61
C ARG A 473 -17.84 5.60 -8.18
N ARG A 474 -19.08 5.98 -7.83
CA ARG A 474 -19.34 6.65 -6.55
C ARG A 474 -18.98 5.81 -5.32
N GLN A 475 -19.09 4.51 -5.42
CA GLN A 475 -18.79 3.54 -4.37
C GLN A 475 -17.33 3.05 -4.36
N ASP A 476 -16.58 3.29 -5.45
CA ASP A 476 -15.17 2.92 -5.48
C ASP A 476 -14.36 3.93 -4.66
N GLY A 477 -13.54 3.45 -3.77
CA GLY A 477 -12.71 4.27 -2.91
C GLY A 477 -12.89 3.96 -1.43
N ASN A 478 -12.40 4.88 -0.59
CA ASN A 478 -12.40 4.71 0.86
C ASN A 478 -13.67 5.27 1.50
N TYR A 479 -14.05 4.70 2.64
CA TYR A 479 -15.02 5.30 3.55
C TYR A 479 -14.44 6.56 4.20
N ASN A 480 -15.03 7.71 3.93
CA ASN A 480 -14.53 9.01 4.40
C ASN A 480 -15.25 9.54 5.65
N GLY A 481 -16.02 8.71 6.36
CA GLY A 481 -16.60 9.03 7.67
C GLY A 481 -15.55 9.18 8.78
N GLY A 482 -14.35 8.67 8.53
CA GLY A 482 -13.19 8.72 9.42
C GLY A 482 -12.90 7.38 10.11
N PHE A 483 -11.63 7.16 10.44
CA PHE A 483 -11.16 5.90 11.03
C PHE A 483 -11.84 5.58 12.38
N PRO A 484 -12.08 6.53 13.32
CA PRO A 484 -12.83 6.24 14.52
C PRO A 484 -14.25 5.74 14.26
N ALA A 485 -14.98 6.35 13.32
CA ALA A 485 -16.32 5.90 12.96
C ALA A 485 -16.32 4.50 12.32
N TYR A 486 -15.29 4.20 11.53
CA TYR A 486 -15.11 2.87 10.96
C TYR A 486 -14.93 1.79 12.05
N ILE A 487 -14.12 2.08 13.07
CA ILE A 487 -13.96 1.19 14.24
C ILE A 487 -15.28 0.98 14.96
N ASP A 488 -16.08 2.05 15.13
CA ASP A 488 -17.39 1.97 15.80
C ASP A 488 -18.35 1.09 15.00
N HIS A 489 -18.41 1.23 13.67
CA HIS A 489 -19.22 0.34 12.82
C HIS A 489 -18.81 -1.13 12.93
N ILE A 490 -17.50 -1.44 13.00
CA ILE A 490 -17.05 -2.81 13.23
C ILE A 490 -17.54 -3.32 14.59
N ALA A 491 -17.42 -2.53 15.64
CA ALA A 491 -17.86 -2.92 16.97
C ALA A 491 -19.39 -3.13 17.04
N ASP A 492 -20.17 -2.28 16.38
CA ASP A 492 -21.63 -2.41 16.31
C ASP A 492 -22.05 -3.70 15.58
N ILE A 493 -21.39 -4.03 14.46
CA ILE A 493 -21.64 -5.27 13.71
C ILE A 493 -21.23 -6.50 14.52
N GLU A 494 -20.11 -6.47 15.25
CA GLU A 494 -19.68 -7.56 16.13
C GLU A 494 -20.64 -7.78 17.30
N ALA A 495 -21.32 -6.74 17.75
CA ALA A 495 -22.31 -6.82 18.81
C ALA A 495 -23.66 -7.42 18.36
N ASP A 496 -23.96 -7.37 17.06
CA ASP A 496 -25.20 -7.86 16.45
C ASP A 496 -24.94 -8.60 15.13
N MET A 497 -24.10 -9.63 15.20
CA MET A 497 -23.71 -10.39 14.00
C MET A 497 -24.91 -11.07 13.32
N ASP A 498 -25.93 -11.49 14.06
CA ASP A 498 -27.08 -12.22 13.51
C ASP A 498 -27.94 -11.35 12.57
N THR A 499 -27.94 -10.04 12.73
CA THR A 499 -28.60 -9.12 11.79
C THR A 499 -27.84 -8.97 10.48
N HIS A 500 -26.52 -9.10 10.52
CA HIS A 500 -25.66 -8.76 9.39
C HIS A 500 -25.18 -9.96 8.57
N PHE A 501 -25.27 -11.17 9.13
CA PHE A 501 -24.78 -12.37 8.49
C PHE A 501 -25.82 -13.47 8.40
N VAL A 502 -25.70 -14.29 7.37
CA VAL A 502 -26.42 -15.56 7.20
C VAL A 502 -25.47 -16.70 7.51
N TYR A 503 -25.96 -17.68 8.22
CA TYR A 503 -25.21 -18.85 8.62
C TYR A 503 -25.88 -20.11 8.06
N THR A 504 -25.09 -21.12 7.72
CA THR A 504 -25.58 -22.47 7.49
C THR A 504 -24.99 -23.43 8.51
N LYS A 505 -25.72 -24.48 8.82
CA LYS A 505 -25.27 -25.56 9.70
C LYS A 505 -25.91 -26.84 9.17
N ASP A 506 -25.08 -27.84 8.81
CA ASP A 506 -25.54 -29.19 8.43
C ASP A 506 -25.95 -30.05 9.63
#